data_61f2e513ca9737893953d03494a31931
#
_entry.id   61f2e513ca9737893953d03494a31931
#
_cell.length_a   1.000
_cell.length_b   1.000
_cell.length_c   1.000
_cell.angle_alpha   90.00
_cell.angle_beta   90.00
_cell.angle_gamma   90.00
#
_symmetry.space_group_name_H-M   'P 1'
#
loop_
_entity.id
_entity.type
_entity.pdbx_description
1 polymer ?
#
loop_
_entity_poly.entity_id
_entity_poly.type
_entity_poly.pdbx_seq_one_letter_code
_entity_poly.pdbx_strand_id
1 'polypeptide(L)'
;MDELLRALPAGARVLDLGARTGSFQTARRDLHIVRLDLDIPTRREAGSYVAADAARLPFRSGAFDLVVSNHSLEHFVELDAVLREIGRVARPDAALFVAVPDAGTLADRIYRWMGRGGGHVNAFRSPEQVIALVERLTGLRHRGTRVLISSFCFLNRHNIAGRPQRKLALFGFGAERFVAAMVWLLRAVDRRFGTRLSHYGWSFWFGNAAPEPSGPPWVNVCVRCGSGHPPKALPRAWSYRCPRCGGWNLRSG
;
A
#
# COMPACT_ATOMS: atom_id res chain seq x y z
N MET A 1 9.02 1.26 0.25
CA MET A 1 8.87 1.55 1.69
C MET A 1 10.11 1.16 2.47
N ASP A 2 10.62 -0.08 2.41
CA ASP A 2 11.83 -0.51 3.14
C ASP A 2 13.08 0.33 2.86
N GLU A 3 13.19 0.86 1.64
CA GLU A 3 14.28 1.78 1.26
C GLU A 3 14.22 3.08 2.04
N LEU A 4 13.02 3.66 2.21
CA LEU A 4 12.81 4.85 3.03
C LEU A 4 13.20 4.59 4.49
N LEU A 5 12.67 3.50 5.07
CA LEU A 5 12.98 3.14 6.47
C LEU A 5 14.48 2.94 6.71
N ARG A 6 15.20 2.36 5.73
CA ARG A 6 16.65 2.18 5.82
C ARG A 6 17.44 3.47 5.71
N ALA A 7 16.95 4.42 4.92
CA ALA A 7 17.61 5.70 4.69
C ALA A 7 17.44 6.72 5.86
N LEU A 8 16.50 6.46 6.78
CA LEU A 8 16.28 7.37 7.91
C LEU A 8 17.46 7.41 8.87
N PRO A 9 17.77 8.56 9.48
CA PRO A 9 18.76 8.64 10.56
C PRO A 9 18.28 7.89 11.80
N ALA A 10 19.21 7.58 12.71
CA ALA A 10 18.87 7.03 14.02
C ALA A 10 18.01 8.03 14.82
N GLY A 11 17.03 7.53 15.57
CA GLY A 11 16.09 8.35 16.33
C GLY A 11 14.98 9.00 15.48
N ALA A 12 14.93 8.75 14.17
CA ALA A 12 13.88 9.32 13.31
C ALA A 12 12.48 8.88 13.74
N ARG A 13 11.52 9.79 13.59
CA ARG A 13 10.11 9.61 13.96
C ARG A 13 9.29 9.27 12.73
N VAL A 14 8.59 8.14 12.77
CA VAL A 14 7.79 7.60 11.68
C VAL A 14 6.32 7.56 12.09
N LEU A 15 5.44 8.16 11.28
CA LEU A 15 4.00 8.02 11.41
C LEU A 15 3.49 6.99 10.40
N ASP A 16 2.82 5.95 10.88
CA ASP A 16 2.09 4.96 10.09
C ASP A 16 0.60 5.30 10.18
N LEU A 17 0.03 5.87 9.11
CA LEU A 17 -1.30 6.45 9.07
C LEU A 17 -2.31 5.47 8.47
N GLY A 18 -3.42 5.20 9.18
CA GLY A 18 -4.36 4.14 8.83
C GLY A 18 -3.71 2.77 9.00
N ALA A 19 -2.98 2.62 10.11
CA ALA A 19 -2.03 1.53 10.31
C ALA A 19 -2.69 0.18 10.54
N ARG A 20 -3.95 0.12 11.04
CA ARG A 20 -4.59 -1.10 11.49
C ARG A 20 -3.64 -1.89 12.42
N THR A 21 -3.27 -3.10 12.05
CA THR A 21 -2.29 -3.92 12.80
C THR A 21 -0.84 -3.50 12.58
N GLY A 22 -0.59 -2.52 11.73
CA GLY A 22 0.71 -2.02 11.27
C GLY A 22 0.91 -2.22 9.77
N SER A 23 1.38 -1.20 9.04
CA SER A 23 1.59 -1.24 7.58
C SER A 23 2.90 -1.93 7.20
N PHE A 24 3.87 -1.92 8.10
CA PHE A 24 5.22 -2.47 7.87
C PHE A 24 5.82 -3.07 9.12
N GLN A 25 6.85 -3.90 8.91
CA GLN A 25 7.78 -4.38 9.93
C GLN A 25 9.17 -3.85 9.62
N THR A 26 9.96 -3.59 10.64
CA THR A 26 11.36 -3.17 10.49
C THR A 26 12.23 -3.79 11.59
N ALA A 27 13.46 -4.13 11.24
CA ALA A 27 14.48 -4.52 12.20
C ALA A 27 15.13 -3.32 12.92
N ARG A 28 14.89 -2.08 12.42
CA ARG A 28 15.38 -0.83 12.99
C ARG A 28 14.71 -0.56 14.35
N ARG A 29 15.42 -0.82 15.44
CA ARG A 29 14.93 -0.59 16.82
C ARG A 29 15.14 0.85 17.30
N ASP A 30 15.94 1.60 16.56
CA ASP A 30 16.29 3.00 16.80
C ASP A 30 15.25 3.98 16.23
N LEU A 31 14.23 3.52 15.52
CA LEU A 31 13.16 4.38 15.00
C LEU A 31 12.02 4.52 16.02
N HIS A 32 11.50 5.74 16.16
CA HIS A 32 10.30 6.03 16.95
C HIS A 32 9.05 5.91 16.08
N ILE A 33 8.40 4.73 16.10
CA ILE A 33 7.24 4.45 15.26
C ILE A 33 5.95 4.75 16.03
N VAL A 34 5.14 5.65 15.49
CA VAL A 34 3.78 5.93 15.93
C VAL A 34 2.81 5.40 14.87
N ARG A 35 1.87 4.56 15.28
CA ARG A 35 0.84 3.97 14.43
C ARG A 35 -0.51 4.55 14.80
N LEU A 36 -1.19 5.15 13.82
CA LEU A 36 -2.48 5.80 14.03
C LEU A 36 -3.58 5.13 13.23
N ASP A 37 -4.69 4.88 13.89
CA ASP A 37 -5.95 4.46 13.27
C ASP A 37 -7.12 5.00 14.09
N LEU A 38 -8.36 4.87 13.60
CA LEU A 38 -9.56 5.21 14.38
C LEU A 38 -9.70 4.35 15.64
N ASP A 39 -9.33 3.07 15.53
CA ASP A 39 -9.37 2.10 16.62
C ASP A 39 -8.00 1.46 16.84
N ILE A 40 -7.68 1.18 18.11
CA ILE A 40 -6.47 0.44 18.46
C ILE A 40 -6.74 -1.08 18.35
N PRO A 41 -6.09 -1.80 17.43
CA PRO A 41 -6.32 -3.22 17.25
C PRO A 41 -5.75 -4.04 18.41
N THR A 42 -6.36 -5.20 18.66
CA THR A 42 -5.87 -6.15 19.67
C THR A 42 -4.52 -6.78 19.26
N ARG A 43 -4.37 -7.14 17.99
CA ARG A 43 -3.09 -7.62 17.42
C ARG A 43 -2.32 -6.44 16.85
N ARG A 44 -1.07 -6.26 17.27
CA ARG A 44 -0.24 -5.07 16.97
C ARG A 44 1.16 -5.47 16.52
N GLU A 45 1.71 -4.70 15.58
CA GLU A 45 3.14 -4.64 15.30
C GLU A 45 3.84 -3.74 16.33
N ALA A 46 5.19 -3.79 16.38
CA ALA A 46 5.96 -2.91 17.26
C ALA A 46 5.73 -1.42 16.94
N GLY A 47 5.68 -0.60 17.98
CA GLY A 47 5.45 0.85 17.93
C GLY A 47 4.39 1.30 18.94
N SER A 48 4.26 2.61 19.11
CA SER A 48 3.21 3.23 19.91
C SER A 48 1.94 3.36 19.07
N TYR A 49 0.77 3.05 19.65
CA TYR A 49 -0.52 3.18 18.96
C TYR A 49 -1.32 4.35 19.49
N VAL A 50 -1.92 5.11 18.58
CA VAL A 50 -2.75 6.27 18.87
C VAL A 50 -4.09 6.08 18.15
N ALA A 51 -5.21 6.13 18.90
CA ALA A 51 -6.55 6.18 18.32
C ALA A 51 -6.90 7.64 18.05
N ALA A 52 -7.02 8.02 16.78
CA ALA A 52 -7.40 9.37 16.37
C ALA A 52 -7.91 9.42 14.94
N ASP A 53 -8.62 10.51 14.62
CA ASP A 53 -9.03 10.85 13.26
C ASP A 53 -7.83 11.41 12.47
N ALA A 54 -7.55 10.81 11.30
CA ALA A 54 -6.48 11.26 10.43
C ALA A 54 -6.70 12.69 9.86
N ALA A 55 -7.94 13.17 9.84
CA ALA A 55 -8.28 14.53 9.44
C ALA A 55 -7.95 15.58 10.51
N ARG A 56 -7.60 15.14 11.75
CA ARG A 56 -7.29 16.00 12.90
C ARG A 56 -6.21 15.33 13.77
N LEU A 57 -4.99 15.27 13.25
CA LEU A 57 -3.89 14.56 13.88
C LEU A 57 -3.46 15.20 15.22
N PRO A 58 -3.39 14.43 16.33
CA PRO A 58 -3.04 14.96 17.65
C PRO A 58 -1.53 15.17 17.82
N PHE A 59 -0.86 15.64 16.77
CA PHE A 59 0.58 15.87 16.76
C PHE A 59 0.88 17.31 16.39
N ARG A 60 1.99 17.85 16.91
CA ARG A 60 2.49 19.17 16.53
C ARG A 60 2.94 19.19 15.07
N SER A 61 2.99 20.37 14.47
CA SER A 61 3.59 20.58 13.15
C SER A 61 5.06 20.16 13.16
N GLY A 62 5.52 19.58 12.04
CA GLY A 62 6.89 19.13 11.88
C GLY A 62 7.32 18.05 12.87
N ALA A 63 6.42 17.12 13.23
CA ALA A 63 6.71 16.08 14.21
C ALA A 63 7.42 14.86 13.64
N PHE A 64 7.29 14.57 12.33
CA PHE A 64 7.72 13.32 11.74
C PHE A 64 8.70 13.49 10.59
N ASP A 65 9.69 12.59 10.52
CA ASP A 65 10.70 12.50 9.47
C ASP A 65 10.20 11.64 8.29
N LEU A 66 9.26 10.72 8.56
CA LEU A 66 8.58 9.91 7.54
C LEU A 66 7.11 9.73 7.91
N VAL A 67 6.22 9.94 6.94
CA VAL A 67 4.82 9.51 7.01
C VAL A 67 4.59 8.37 6.03
N VAL A 68 3.89 7.31 6.47
CA VAL A 68 3.51 6.16 5.66
C VAL A 68 2.00 6.08 5.60
N SER A 69 1.43 6.08 4.40
CA SER A 69 0.03 5.78 4.13
C SER A 69 -0.03 4.61 3.14
N ASN A 70 -0.21 3.41 3.67
CA ASN A 70 -0.15 2.18 2.87
C ASN A 70 -1.54 1.57 2.72
N HIS A 71 -2.18 1.82 1.57
CA HIS A 71 -3.56 1.40 1.29
C HIS A 71 -4.55 1.92 2.35
N SER A 72 -4.47 3.20 2.64
CA SER A 72 -5.36 3.90 3.59
C SER A 72 -6.02 5.14 3.00
N LEU A 73 -5.39 5.86 2.04
CA LEU A 73 -5.99 7.07 1.45
C LEU A 73 -7.34 6.82 0.77
N GLU A 74 -7.55 5.64 0.22
CA GLU A 74 -8.82 5.25 -0.40
C GLU A 74 -9.98 5.13 0.59
N HIS A 75 -9.71 5.09 1.89
CA HIS A 75 -10.71 4.94 2.94
C HIS A 75 -11.06 6.23 3.66
N PHE A 76 -10.28 7.30 3.54
CA PHE A 76 -10.52 8.54 4.26
C PHE A 76 -11.63 9.37 3.62
N VAL A 77 -12.70 9.64 4.38
CA VAL A 77 -13.84 10.43 3.93
C VAL A 77 -13.42 11.89 3.66
N GLU A 78 -12.66 12.49 4.58
CA GLU A 78 -12.15 13.86 4.48
C GLU A 78 -10.72 13.89 3.91
N LEU A 79 -10.50 13.30 2.72
CA LEU A 79 -9.17 13.10 2.14
C LEU A 79 -8.32 14.38 2.07
N ASP A 80 -8.93 15.51 1.69
CA ASP A 80 -8.23 16.80 1.59
C ASP A 80 -7.73 17.28 2.96
N ALA A 81 -8.53 17.09 4.03
CA ALA A 81 -8.12 17.43 5.39
C ALA A 81 -6.98 16.49 5.85
N VAL A 82 -7.08 15.20 5.60
CA VAL A 82 -6.03 14.23 5.90
C VAL A 82 -4.71 14.59 5.22
N LEU A 83 -4.73 14.94 3.95
CA LEU A 83 -3.51 15.32 3.22
C LEU A 83 -2.91 16.62 3.75
N ARG A 84 -3.73 17.64 4.12
CA ARG A 84 -3.22 18.84 4.78
C ARG A 84 -2.59 18.53 6.13
N GLU A 85 -3.19 17.65 6.93
CA GLU A 85 -2.64 17.21 8.20
C GLU A 85 -1.33 16.43 8.02
N ILE A 86 -1.22 15.57 7.00
CA ILE A 86 0.05 14.92 6.63
C ILE A 86 1.12 16.00 6.36
N GLY A 87 0.81 17.01 5.53
CA GLY A 87 1.75 18.10 5.26
C GLY A 87 2.12 18.91 6.51
N ARG A 88 1.17 19.14 7.41
CA ARG A 88 1.39 19.88 8.67
C ARG A 88 2.32 19.12 9.63
N VAL A 89 2.09 17.81 9.81
CA VAL A 89 2.86 17.01 10.78
C VAL A 89 4.20 16.54 10.24
N ALA A 90 4.38 16.51 8.93
CA ALA A 90 5.65 16.22 8.27
C ALA A 90 6.64 17.38 8.48
N ARG A 91 7.93 17.08 8.70
CA ARG A 91 9.00 18.08 8.70
C ARG A 91 9.19 18.63 7.28
N PRO A 92 9.77 19.83 7.12
CA PRO A 92 10.03 20.39 5.78
C PRO A 92 10.89 19.48 4.87
N ASP A 93 11.77 18.70 5.47
CA ASP A 93 12.65 17.73 4.84
C ASP A 93 12.16 16.28 4.94
N ALA A 94 10.94 16.05 5.42
CA ALA A 94 10.39 14.71 5.59
C ALA A 94 10.20 13.97 4.27
N ALA A 95 10.13 12.65 4.38
CA ALA A 95 9.62 11.77 3.32
C ALA A 95 8.16 11.38 3.57
N LEU A 96 7.43 11.11 2.48
CA LEU A 96 6.09 10.52 2.52
C LEU A 96 6.04 9.33 1.57
N PHE A 97 5.57 8.20 2.07
CA PHE A 97 5.22 7.03 1.27
C PHE A 97 3.71 6.90 1.17
N VAL A 98 3.21 6.76 -0.05
CA VAL A 98 1.79 6.51 -0.34
C VAL A 98 1.67 5.25 -1.19
N ALA A 99 0.74 4.36 -0.86
CA ALA A 99 0.33 3.29 -1.75
C ALA A 99 -1.20 3.28 -1.86
N VAL A 100 -1.72 3.18 -3.09
CA VAL A 100 -3.16 3.16 -3.37
C VAL A 100 -3.48 2.15 -4.47
N PRO A 101 -4.69 1.55 -4.47
CA PRO A 101 -5.16 0.72 -5.57
C PRO A 101 -5.51 1.57 -6.81
N ASP A 102 -5.37 0.99 -8.01
CA ASP A 102 -5.88 1.57 -9.25
C ASP A 102 -7.37 1.26 -9.41
N ALA A 103 -8.20 2.26 -9.15
CA ALA A 103 -9.66 2.15 -9.26
C ALA A 103 -10.17 2.00 -10.72
N GLY A 104 -9.30 2.20 -11.70
CA GLY A 104 -9.60 1.97 -13.12
C GLY A 104 -9.48 0.52 -13.56
N THR A 105 -8.86 -0.35 -12.75
CA THR A 105 -8.62 -1.75 -13.13
C THR A 105 -9.86 -2.63 -12.97
N LEU A 106 -9.93 -3.69 -13.80
CA LEU A 106 -10.96 -4.73 -13.65
C LEU A 106 -10.88 -5.40 -12.28
N ALA A 107 -9.66 -5.60 -11.76
CA ALA A 107 -9.43 -6.22 -10.46
C ALA A 107 -10.06 -5.41 -9.31
N ASP A 108 -9.88 -4.09 -9.28
CA ASP A 108 -10.48 -3.24 -8.26
C ASP A 108 -12.01 -3.16 -8.39
N ARG A 109 -12.53 -3.12 -9.62
CA ARG A 109 -13.98 -3.17 -9.88
C ARG A 109 -14.61 -4.44 -9.33
N ILE A 110 -13.99 -5.60 -9.57
CA ILE A 110 -14.44 -6.90 -9.03
C ILE A 110 -14.31 -6.87 -7.49
N TYR A 111 -13.19 -6.39 -6.95
CA TYR A 111 -12.99 -6.31 -5.50
C TYR A 111 -14.08 -5.48 -4.82
N ARG A 112 -14.40 -4.30 -5.35
CA ARG A 112 -15.46 -3.42 -4.83
C ARG A 112 -16.85 -4.04 -4.93
N TRP A 113 -17.15 -4.69 -6.05
CA TRP A 113 -18.41 -5.42 -6.22
C TRP A 113 -18.55 -6.58 -5.23
N MET A 114 -17.48 -7.34 -4.98
CA MET A 114 -17.46 -8.42 -4.00
C MET A 114 -17.59 -7.95 -2.57
N GLY A 115 -16.96 -6.84 -2.22
CA GLY A 115 -16.84 -6.29 -0.87
C GLY A 115 -17.90 -5.24 -0.51
N ARG A 116 -18.98 -5.08 -1.28
CA ARG A 116 -19.95 -3.99 -1.11
C ARG A 116 -19.27 -2.62 -1.01
N GLY A 117 -18.42 -2.28 -1.98
CA GLY A 117 -17.60 -1.08 -1.99
C GLY A 117 -16.23 -1.23 -1.33
N GLY A 118 -16.00 -2.29 -0.55
CA GLY A 118 -14.72 -2.56 0.11
C GLY A 118 -14.25 -1.48 1.11
N GLY A 119 -15.12 -0.50 1.42
CA GLY A 119 -14.78 0.68 2.21
C GLY A 119 -13.96 1.73 1.43
N HIS A 120 -13.76 1.55 0.11
CA HIS A 120 -13.07 2.54 -0.73
C HIS A 120 -14.04 3.67 -1.07
N VAL A 121 -13.88 4.81 -0.43
CA VAL A 121 -14.65 6.04 -0.70
C VAL A 121 -13.96 6.91 -1.74
N ASN A 122 -12.63 6.83 -1.86
CA ASN A 122 -11.85 7.53 -2.88
C ASN A 122 -11.44 6.58 -4.01
N ALA A 123 -11.49 7.07 -5.25
CA ALA A 123 -11.16 6.32 -6.45
C ALA A 123 -9.98 6.98 -7.19
N PHE A 124 -8.79 6.43 -7.06
CA PHE A 124 -7.61 6.88 -7.78
C PHE A 124 -7.50 6.13 -9.11
N ARG A 125 -7.50 6.86 -10.24
CA ARG A 125 -7.55 6.27 -11.59
C ARG A 125 -6.31 6.49 -12.42
N SER A 126 -5.43 7.39 -11.98
CA SER A 126 -4.13 7.59 -12.62
C SER A 126 -3.07 8.01 -11.59
N PRO A 127 -1.80 7.73 -11.83
CA PRO A 127 -0.71 8.19 -10.95
C PRO A 127 -0.62 9.72 -10.92
N GLU A 128 -0.87 10.41 -12.03
CA GLU A 128 -0.82 11.88 -12.14
C GLU A 128 -1.85 12.54 -11.23
N GLN A 129 -3.05 11.94 -11.13
CA GLN A 129 -4.10 12.39 -10.20
C GLN A 129 -3.62 12.34 -8.76
N VAL A 130 -2.98 11.25 -8.35
CA VAL A 130 -2.46 11.08 -6.99
C VAL A 130 -1.33 12.06 -6.72
N ILE A 131 -0.39 12.18 -7.66
CA ILE A 131 0.77 13.07 -7.55
C ILE A 131 0.30 14.52 -7.37
N ALA A 132 -0.54 15.02 -8.28
CA ALA A 132 -1.03 16.39 -8.23
C ALA A 132 -1.79 16.70 -6.92
N LEU A 133 -2.63 15.76 -6.47
CA LEU A 133 -3.40 15.90 -5.24
C LEU A 133 -2.49 15.97 -4.00
N VAL A 134 -1.55 15.04 -3.88
CA VAL A 134 -0.62 14.96 -2.75
C VAL A 134 0.31 16.17 -2.73
N GLU A 135 0.95 16.53 -3.85
CA GLU A 135 1.82 17.71 -3.91
C GLU A 135 1.09 18.99 -3.53
N ARG A 136 -0.12 19.20 -4.06
CA ARG A 136 -0.93 20.40 -3.80
C ARG A 136 -1.30 20.55 -2.33
N LEU A 137 -1.65 19.45 -1.64
CA LEU A 137 -2.20 19.51 -0.28
C LEU A 137 -1.15 19.30 0.81
N THR A 138 -0.08 18.57 0.52
CA THR A 138 1.00 18.34 1.51
C THR A 138 2.19 19.27 1.33
N GLY A 139 2.39 19.85 0.15
CA GLY A 139 3.61 20.60 -0.22
C GLY A 139 4.84 19.73 -0.49
N LEU A 140 4.73 18.40 -0.35
CA LEU A 140 5.84 17.47 -0.54
C LEU A 140 5.96 17.09 -2.03
N ARG A 141 7.15 17.29 -2.62
CA ARG A 141 7.40 17.03 -4.04
C ARG A 141 7.50 15.53 -4.34
N HIS A 142 6.91 15.10 -5.45
CA HIS A 142 7.03 13.74 -5.98
C HIS A 142 8.48 13.39 -6.36
N ARG A 143 8.92 12.19 -5.98
CA ARG A 143 10.29 11.68 -6.21
C ARG A 143 10.32 10.42 -7.06
N GLY A 144 9.23 9.66 -7.08
CA GLY A 144 9.14 8.47 -7.90
C GLY A 144 7.90 7.64 -7.65
N THR A 145 7.59 6.80 -8.63
CA THR A 145 6.42 5.91 -8.62
C THR A 145 6.85 4.49 -8.96
N ARG A 146 6.23 3.51 -8.30
CA ARG A 146 6.29 2.11 -8.72
C ARG A 146 4.91 1.53 -8.90
N VAL A 147 4.78 0.69 -9.93
CA VAL A 147 3.59 -0.11 -10.16
C VAL A 147 3.53 -1.26 -9.15
N LEU A 148 2.37 -1.46 -8.55
CA LEU A 148 2.07 -2.61 -7.70
C LEU A 148 1.43 -3.69 -8.56
N ILE A 149 2.02 -4.90 -8.53
CA ILE A 149 1.57 -6.04 -9.33
C ILE A 149 1.10 -7.14 -8.39
N SER A 150 0.00 -7.78 -8.68
CA SER A 150 -0.61 -8.98 -8.06
C SER A 150 -2.14 -8.89 -8.02
N SER A 151 -2.75 -8.39 -9.08
CA SER A 151 -4.14 -7.92 -9.10
C SER A 151 -5.17 -8.93 -8.61
N PHE A 152 -5.22 -10.13 -9.16
CA PHE A 152 -6.30 -11.11 -8.89
C PHE A 152 -6.01 -12.08 -7.74
N CYS A 153 -4.88 -11.95 -7.06
CA CYS A 153 -4.53 -12.88 -5.98
C CYS A 153 -5.48 -12.81 -4.77
N PHE A 154 -6.32 -11.77 -4.67
CA PHE A 154 -7.36 -11.71 -3.64
C PHE A 154 -8.48 -12.74 -3.82
N LEU A 155 -8.63 -13.33 -5.02
CA LEU A 155 -9.63 -14.37 -5.29
C LEU A 155 -9.29 -15.74 -4.70
N ASN A 156 -8.09 -15.89 -4.13
CA ASN A 156 -7.62 -17.17 -3.63
C ASN A 156 -8.02 -17.38 -2.15
N ARG A 157 -8.32 -18.62 -1.80
CA ARG A 157 -8.78 -19.03 -0.46
C ARG A 157 -7.85 -18.58 0.68
N HIS A 158 -6.54 -18.58 0.46
CA HIS A 158 -5.57 -18.19 1.49
C HIS A 158 -5.58 -16.69 1.82
N ASN A 159 -6.11 -15.87 0.90
CA ASN A 159 -6.25 -14.44 1.09
C ASN A 159 -7.67 -14.04 1.54
N ILE A 160 -8.67 -14.93 1.32
CA ILE A 160 -10.07 -14.71 1.71
C ILE A 160 -10.35 -15.23 3.12
N ALA A 161 -9.61 -16.24 3.59
CA ALA A 161 -9.81 -16.85 4.91
C ALA A 161 -9.83 -15.80 6.03
N GLY A 162 -10.88 -15.87 6.89
CA GLY A 162 -11.09 -14.94 7.99
C GLY A 162 -11.73 -13.59 7.62
N ARG A 163 -12.18 -13.41 6.36
CA ARG A 163 -12.96 -12.22 5.94
C ARG A 163 -14.40 -12.65 5.66
N PRO A 164 -15.41 -12.15 6.41
CA PRO A 164 -16.79 -12.57 6.23
C PRO A 164 -17.30 -12.16 4.83
N GLN A 165 -18.03 -13.10 4.21
CA GLN A 165 -18.90 -12.91 3.05
C GLN A 165 -18.32 -12.23 1.80
N ARG A 166 -17.42 -12.93 1.10
CA ARG A 166 -17.13 -12.58 -0.29
C ARG A 166 -17.83 -13.58 -1.23
N LYS A 167 -18.72 -13.07 -2.10
CA LYS A 167 -19.58 -13.84 -3.02
C LYS A 167 -18.82 -14.76 -4.00
N LEU A 168 -17.51 -14.57 -4.16
CA LEU A 168 -16.65 -15.33 -5.07
C LEU A 168 -15.62 -16.24 -4.37
N ALA A 169 -15.86 -16.62 -3.12
CA ALA A 169 -15.08 -17.69 -2.47
C ALA A 169 -15.08 -19.00 -3.30
N LEU A 170 -16.06 -19.19 -4.17
CA LEU A 170 -16.17 -20.31 -5.11
C LEU A 170 -15.01 -20.41 -6.11
N PHE A 171 -14.41 -19.28 -6.52
CA PHE A 171 -13.26 -19.28 -7.43
C PHE A 171 -11.93 -19.59 -6.73
N GLY A 172 -11.90 -19.57 -5.39
CA GLY A 172 -10.69 -19.79 -4.60
C GLY A 172 -10.38 -21.23 -4.24
N PHE A 173 -11.29 -22.16 -4.48
CA PHE A 173 -11.08 -23.57 -4.15
C PHE A 173 -10.32 -24.31 -5.26
N GLY A 174 -8.99 -24.44 -5.09
CA GLY A 174 -8.14 -25.21 -6.00
C GLY A 174 -7.81 -24.51 -7.32
N ALA A 175 -8.11 -23.21 -7.44
CA ALA A 175 -7.97 -22.45 -8.69
C ALA A 175 -6.65 -21.67 -8.80
N GLU A 176 -5.63 -21.96 -7.97
CA GLU A 176 -4.35 -21.25 -8.04
C GLU A 176 -3.72 -21.31 -9.44
N ARG A 177 -3.81 -22.46 -10.10
CA ARG A 177 -3.32 -22.63 -11.49
C ARG A 177 -4.14 -21.81 -12.48
N PHE A 178 -5.46 -21.75 -12.31
CA PHE A 178 -6.34 -20.94 -13.15
C PHE A 178 -6.07 -19.45 -12.96
N VAL A 179 -5.97 -18.98 -11.71
CA VAL A 179 -5.61 -17.58 -11.40
C VAL A 179 -4.22 -17.24 -11.96
N ALA A 180 -3.26 -18.18 -11.88
CA ALA A 180 -1.93 -18.00 -12.46
C ALA A 180 -1.97 -17.86 -13.98
N ALA A 181 -2.68 -18.76 -14.67
CA ALA A 181 -2.84 -18.71 -16.13
C ALA A 181 -3.55 -17.43 -16.58
N MET A 182 -4.62 -17.05 -15.90
CA MET A 182 -5.35 -15.81 -16.16
C MET A 182 -4.45 -14.58 -15.99
N VAL A 183 -3.75 -14.47 -14.87
CA VAL A 183 -2.85 -13.32 -14.61
C VAL A 183 -1.68 -13.31 -15.60
N TRP A 184 -1.15 -14.49 -15.99
CA TRP A 184 -0.13 -14.58 -17.02
C TRP A 184 -0.62 -14.03 -18.36
N LEU A 185 -1.83 -14.42 -18.78
CA LEU A 185 -2.47 -13.90 -19.99
C LEU A 185 -2.68 -12.38 -19.92
N LEU A 186 -3.23 -11.87 -18.82
CA LEU A 186 -3.45 -10.43 -18.62
C LEU A 186 -2.13 -9.65 -18.70
N ARG A 187 -1.04 -10.18 -18.13
CA ARG A 187 0.30 -9.59 -18.24
C ARG A 187 0.84 -9.59 -19.67
N ALA A 188 0.55 -10.66 -20.44
CA ALA A 188 0.92 -10.71 -21.85
C ALA A 188 0.17 -9.63 -22.66
N VAL A 189 -1.12 -9.45 -22.39
CA VAL A 189 -1.93 -8.39 -22.97
C VAL A 189 -1.40 -7.01 -22.57
N ASP A 190 -1.11 -6.79 -21.30
CA ASP A 190 -0.55 -5.51 -20.81
C ASP A 190 0.76 -5.16 -21.51
N ARG A 191 1.67 -6.12 -21.66
CA ARG A 191 2.95 -5.91 -22.38
C ARG A 191 2.76 -5.64 -23.86
N ARG A 192 1.78 -6.28 -24.52
CA ARG A 192 1.55 -6.15 -25.97
C ARG A 192 0.81 -4.88 -26.36
N PHE A 193 -0.11 -4.43 -25.50
CA PHE A 193 -1.05 -3.35 -25.80
C PHE A 193 -0.93 -2.14 -24.86
N GLY A 194 -0.01 -2.15 -23.89
CA GLY A 194 0.16 -1.07 -22.92
C GLY A 194 -1.02 -0.91 -21.95
N THR A 195 -1.82 -1.97 -21.73
CA THR A 195 -2.95 -1.94 -20.82
C THR A 195 -2.49 -2.15 -19.36
N ARG A 196 -3.41 -2.05 -18.40
CA ARG A 196 -3.12 -2.17 -16.95
C ARG A 196 -3.97 -3.26 -16.28
N LEU A 197 -4.33 -4.30 -17.00
CA LEU A 197 -5.26 -5.34 -16.53
C LEU A 197 -4.70 -6.16 -15.36
N SER A 198 -3.39 -6.37 -15.32
CA SER A 198 -2.70 -7.12 -14.25
C SER A 198 -2.17 -6.23 -13.12
N HIS A 199 -2.34 -4.93 -13.19
CA HIS A 199 -1.92 -4.00 -12.16
C HIS A 199 -2.85 -4.08 -10.93
N TYR A 200 -2.29 -3.77 -9.76
CA TYR A 200 -3.03 -3.62 -8.53
C TYR A 200 -3.21 -2.14 -8.16
N GLY A 201 -2.17 -1.33 -8.37
CA GLY A 201 -2.14 0.08 -8.04
C GLY A 201 -0.74 0.66 -8.15
N TRP A 202 -0.50 1.68 -7.37
CA TRP A 202 0.78 2.38 -7.36
C TRP A 202 1.29 2.62 -5.94
N SER A 203 2.60 2.76 -5.82
CA SER A 203 3.25 3.35 -4.64
C SER A 203 4.09 4.54 -5.08
N PHE A 204 4.10 5.58 -4.24
CA PHE A 204 4.71 6.86 -4.50
C PHE A 204 5.65 7.24 -3.37
N TRP A 205 6.70 7.95 -3.72
CA TRP A 205 7.65 8.60 -2.82
C TRP A 205 7.55 10.10 -3.01
N PHE A 206 7.40 10.83 -1.91
CA PHE A 206 7.37 12.29 -1.89
C PHE A 206 8.35 12.82 -0.84
N GLY A 207 8.73 14.10 -0.99
CA GLY A 207 9.56 14.84 -0.03
C GLY A 207 11.04 14.82 -0.37
N ASN A 208 11.77 15.83 0.11
CA ASN A 208 13.16 16.07 -0.26
C ASN A 208 14.13 15.01 0.28
N ALA A 209 13.86 14.44 1.47
CA ALA A 209 14.67 13.37 2.03
C ALA A 209 14.32 11.98 1.46
N ALA A 210 13.30 11.87 0.62
CA ALA A 210 12.96 10.59 0.01
C ALA A 210 14.02 10.23 -1.04
N PRO A 211 14.72 9.08 -0.89
CA PRO A 211 15.59 8.59 -1.95
C PRO A 211 14.74 8.25 -3.17
N GLU A 212 15.33 8.38 -4.34
CA GLU A 212 14.69 7.87 -5.56
C GLU A 212 14.54 6.35 -5.46
N PRO A 213 13.39 5.79 -5.90
CA PRO A 213 13.18 4.36 -5.84
C PRO A 213 14.24 3.61 -6.64
N SER A 214 15.06 2.79 -5.99
CA SER A 214 16.09 1.99 -6.66
C SER A 214 15.54 0.66 -7.17
N GLY A 215 15.97 0.22 -8.36
CA GLY A 215 15.55 -1.07 -8.94
C GLY A 215 14.35 -0.95 -9.90
N PRO A 216 13.61 -2.04 -10.15
CA PRO A 216 12.58 -2.05 -11.19
C PRO A 216 11.42 -1.09 -10.86
N PRO A 217 10.75 -0.52 -11.91
CA PRO A 217 9.64 0.42 -11.73
C PRO A 217 8.36 -0.25 -11.20
N TRP A 218 8.47 -1.45 -10.67
CA TRP A 218 7.36 -2.23 -10.13
C TRP A 218 7.81 -3.10 -8.94
N VAL A 219 6.85 -3.50 -8.10
CA VAL A 219 7.04 -4.46 -7.00
C VAL A 219 5.87 -5.43 -6.94
N ASN A 220 6.13 -6.65 -6.45
CA ASN A 220 5.08 -7.58 -6.07
C ASN A 220 4.43 -7.10 -4.78
N VAL A 221 3.12 -6.90 -4.78
CA VAL A 221 2.37 -6.53 -3.58
C VAL A 221 1.62 -7.73 -3.02
N CYS A 222 1.62 -7.89 -1.72
CA CYS A 222 0.73 -8.85 -1.08
C CYS A 222 -0.67 -8.26 -0.97
N VAL A 223 -1.64 -8.80 -1.70
CA VAL A 223 -3.03 -8.31 -1.70
C VAL A 223 -3.76 -8.51 -0.35
N ARG A 224 -3.18 -9.28 0.59
CA ARG A 224 -3.74 -9.49 1.92
C ARG A 224 -3.34 -8.42 2.92
N CYS A 225 -2.08 -7.99 2.91
CA CYS A 225 -1.54 -7.05 3.91
C CYS A 225 -0.90 -5.78 3.30
N GLY A 226 -0.92 -5.60 1.97
CA GLY A 226 -0.36 -4.43 1.30
C GLY A 226 1.17 -4.34 1.27
N SER A 227 1.90 -5.34 1.80
CA SER A 227 3.37 -5.30 1.79
C SER A 227 3.93 -5.46 0.38
N GLY A 228 4.81 -4.55 -0.03
CA GLY A 228 5.55 -4.64 -1.30
C GLY A 228 6.81 -5.47 -1.15
N HIS A 229 7.07 -6.33 -2.12
CA HIS A 229 8.24 -7.22 -2.15
C HIS A 229 8.98 -7.08 -3.47
N PRO A 230 10.24 -6.60 -3.48
CA PRO A 230 11.04 -6.57 -4.69
C PRO A 230 11.31 -8.01 -5.17
N PRO A 231 11.44 -8.26 -6.49
CA PRO A 231 11.61 -9.62 -7.04
C PRO A 231 12.77 -10.39 -6.42
N LYS A 232 13.87 -9.70 -6.12
CA LYS A 232 15.07 -10.30 -5.51
C LYS A 232 14.84 -10.81 -4.08
N ALA A 233 13.82 -10.32 -3.38
CA ALA A 233 13.49 -10.74 -2.01
C ALA A 233 12.52 -11.94 -1.98
N LEU A 234 12.11 -12.44 -3.14
CA LEU A 234 11.14 -13.53 -3.25
C LEU A 234 11.79 -14.80 -3.83
N PRO A 235 11.28 -16.00 -3.46
CA PRO A 235 11.73 -17.25 -4.08
C PRO A 235 11.59 -17.22 -5.60
N ARG A 236 12.48 -17.92 -6.33
CA ARG A 236 12.40 -18.08 -7.79
C ARG A 236 11.31 -19.07 -8.21
N ALA A 237 10.07 -18.80 -7.79
CA ALA A 237 8.90 -19.62 -8.12
C ALA A 237 7.81 -18.72 -8.71
N TRP A 238 6.86 -19.29 -9.43
CA TRP A 238 5.74 -18.55 -10.05
C TRP A 238 4.78 -17.95 -9.01
N SER A 239 4.81 -18.45 -7.76
CA SER A 239 4.04 -17.93 -6.63
C SER A 239 4.89 -17.88 -5.37
N TYR A 240 4.44 -17.10 -4.38
CA TYR A 240 5.10 -17.01 -3.08
C TYR A 240 4.08 -16.84 -1.94
N ARG A 241 4.50 -17.26 -0.74
CA ARG A 241 3.83 -16.89 0.50
C ARG A 241 4.42 -15.57 0.99
N CYS A 242 3.57 -14.60 1.30
CA CYS A 242 4.03 -13.34 1.85
C CYS A 242 4.81 -13.57 3.16
N PRO A 243 6.06 -13.15 3.27
CA PRO A 243 6.86 -13.33 4.49
C PRO A 243 6.22 -12.72 5.74
N ARG A 244 5.40 -11.67 5.55
CA ARG A 244 4.74 -10.96 6.64
C ARG A 244 3.45 -11.63 7.14
N CYS A 245 2.57 -12.06 6.24
CA CYS A 245 1.21 -12.51 6.62
C CYS A 245 0.84 -13.91 6.14
N GLY A 246 1.73 -14.60 5.43
CA GLY A 246 1.48 -15.92 4.85
C GLY A 246 0.49 -15.92 3.66
N GLY A 247 0.00 -14.77 3.21
CA GLY A 247 -0.91 -14.67 2.07
C GLY A 247 -0.25 -15.21 0.80
N TRP A 248 -1.02 -15.92 -0.04
CA TRP A 248 -0.53 -16.46 -1.31
C TRP A 248 -0.63 -15.42 -2.42
N ASN A 249 0.43 -15.23 -3.16
CA ASN A 249 0.53 -14.26 -4.25
C ASN A 249 1.30 -14.83 -5.44
N LEU A 250 1.04 -14.29 -6.62
CA LEU A 250 1.80 -14.58 -7.82
C LEU A 250 3.04 -13.69 -7.88
N ARG A 251 4.18 -14.28 -8.23
CA ARG A 251 5.42 -13.55 -8.46
C ARG A 251 5.47 -13.00 -9.88
N SER A 252 6.03 -11.81 -10.03
CA SER A 252 6.41 -11.20 -11.30
C SER A 252 7.91 -11.00 -11.35
N GLY A 253 8.54 -11.26 -12.50
CA GLY A 253 9.96 -11.13 -12.78
C GLY A 253 10.80 -12.27 -12.30
#